data_173e69d7517704c7d0e9209603361da6
#
_entry.id   173e69d7517704c7d0e9209603361da6
#
_cell.length_a   1.000
_cell.length_b   1.000
_cell.length_c   1.000
_cell.angle_alpha   90.00
_cell.angle_beta   90.00
_cell.angle_gamma   90.00
#
_symmetry.space_group_name_H-M   'P 1'
#
loop_
_entity.id
_entity.type
_entity.pdbx_description
1 polymer ?
#
loop_
_entity_poly.entity_id
_entity_poly.type
_entity_poly.pdbx_seq_one_letter_code
_entity_poly.pdbx_strand_id
1 'polypeptide(L)'
;MKHVKRGNVISMCIVALLVNISISQYCLAVTTEEELKNWPLSCYTADELNKVREWEKTWVGKKINQDNIDQVKEFMTEQFYNMFKNPKDWGVDELWFTIVPYQQLPVTPGQVALTKKHAPTAKLDPNPRKCFWKEGIGPNEFLMGWEKGETAGFPFPFPKSGIEMAWNLESNTRGDTKSLDRVGVVVNPRTRVERRAVQPWLFDYFTGRCDAPPTPNKPKNPKGIRRAMYLFIEEPLDVQGTRYMELRYLDVKKSDDVWVWFPLFRRIRRMGFSYKADTIDGSDLAPDDEVGWNGHVNLKTWKIIGRKELLVSRHQDLDQLTKQTGQAVWNGYMMERTNSYVLEAKWKDKNAVYSRELLYMDPEDWKCLQKVAWDRQGRIWRQFFFNTMVVKSKQGIVQPHNYELYSSDLQRRHGGPSLDKIVEIGQTIHNRFWSIQNLQKLGY
;
A
#
# COMPACT_ATOMS: atom_id res chain seq x y z
N MET A 1 -45.02 87.27 3.31
CA MET A 1 -44.05 87.43 4.46
C MET A 1 -43.19 86.14 4.47
N LYS A 2 -41.90 86.32 4.13
CA LYS A 2 -40.72 85.83 4.86
C LYS A 2 -40.70 84.30 5.12
N HIS A 3 -39.79 83.47 4.80
CA HIS A 3 -38.34 83.60 4.63
C HIS A 3 -37.78 82.48 3.81
N VAL A 4 -36.83 82.75 2.99
CA VAL A 4 -35.82 81.88 2.37
C VAL A 4 -34.96 81.18 3.45
N LYS A 5 -34.61 79.95 3.27
CA LYS A 5 -33.25 79.44 3.61
C LYS A 5 -32.83 78.24 2.76
N ARG A 6 -31.72 78.43 2.19
CA ARG A 6 -30.77 77.58 1.47
C ARG A 6 -30.56 76.17 2.14
N GLY A 7 -30.53 75.13 1.40
CA GLY A 7 -29.32 74.54 0.87
C GLY A 7 -28.75 73.44 1.77
N ASN A 8 -28.70 72.27 1.24
CA ASN A 8 -27.46 71.47 1.33
C ASN A 8 -27.57 70.30 0.36
N VAL A 9 -26.70 70.32 -0.60
CA VAL A 9 -26.38 69.20 -1.51
C VAL A 9 -25.64 68.17 -0.68
N ILE A 10 -26.27 67.03 -0.36
CA ILE A 10 -25.57 65.87 0.19
C ILE A 10 -25.09 65.05 -1.00
N SER A 11 -23.79 65.14 -1.23
CA SER A 11 -23.04 64.29 -2.15
C SER A 11 -23.12 62.84 -1.65
N MET A 12 -23.84 62.00 -2.36
CA MET A 12 -23.90 60.58 -2.10
C MET A 12 -22.62 59.92 -2.66
N CYS A 13 -21.61 59.81 -1.81
CA CYS A 13 -20.45 58.94 -2.13
C CYS A 13 -20.93 57.50 -2.12
N ILE A 14 -21.08 56.93 -3.30
CA ILE A 14 -21.20 55.45 -3.46
C ILE A 14 -19.81 54.89 -3.19
N VAL A 15 -19.62 54.36 -1.98
CA VAL A 15 -18.49 53.50 -1.65
C VAL A 15 -18.77 52.16 -2.30
N ALA A 16 -18.20 51.93 -3.46
CA ALA A 16 -18.14 50.61 -4.05
C ALA A 16 -17.22 49.73 -3.19
N LEU A 17 -17.80 48.91 -2.31
CA LEU A 17 -17.10 47.83 -1.63
C LEU A 17 -16.71 46.80 -2.69
N LEU A 18 -15.51 46.90 -3.21
CA LEU A 18 -14.87 45.80 -3.93
C LEU A 18 -14.61 44.66 -2.91
N VAL A 19 -15.56 43.75 -2.80
CA VAL A 19 -15.34 42.46 -2.19
C VAL A 19 -14.39 41.72 -3.14
N ASN A 20 -13.12 41.79 -2.86
CA ASN A 20 -12.13 40.88 -3.44
C ASN A 20 -12.48 39.46 -2.91
N ILE A 21 -13.34 38.78 -3.62
CA ILE A 21 -13.45 37.33 -3.54
C ILE A 21 -12.13 36.80 -4.11
N SER A 22 -11.15 36.59 -3.25
CA SER A 22 -10.01 35.74 -3.54
C SER A 22 -10.57 34.35 -3.79
N ILE A 23 -10.98 34.07 -5.01
CA ILE A 23 -11.07 32.72 -5.51
C ILE A 23 -9.60 32.26 -5.46
N SER A 24 -9.22 31.58 -4.36
CA SER A 24 -8.02 30.77 -4.36
C SER A 24 -8.29 29.72 -5.44
N GLN A 25 -7.89 30.00 -6.65
CA GLN A 25 -7.62 28.97 -7.63
C GLN A 25 -6.63 28.05 -6.94
N TYR A 26 -7.14 26.94 -6.39
CA TYR A 26 -6.31 25.78 -6.18
C TYR A 26 -5.84 25.36 -7.57
N CYS A 27 -4.79 26.02 -8.04
CA CYS A 27 -3.99 25.53 -9.13
C CYS A 27 -3.43 24.23 -8.62
N LEU A 28 -4.09 23.11 -8.93
CA LEU A 28 -3.56 21.78 -8.74
C LEU A 28 -2.23 21.79 -9.49
N ALA A 29 -1.15 21.93 -8.76
CA ALA A 29 0.15 22.10 -9.36
C ALA A 29 0.52 20.77 -9.99
N VAL A 30 0.43 20.73 -11.30
CA VAL A 30 0.88 19.62 -12.13
C VAL A 30 2.38 19.47 -11.92
N THR A 31 2.84 18.21 -11.77
CA THR A 31 4.28 17.91 -11.72
C THR A 31 4.95 18.45 -12.98
N THR A 32 5.97 19.27 -12.83
CA THR A 32 6.67 19.89 -13.94
C THR A 32 7.75 18.97 -14.51
N GLU A 33 8.11 19.16 -15.79
CA GLU A 33 9.23 18.43 -16.39
C GLU A 33 10.55 18.73 -15.67
N GLU A 34 10.71 19.93 -15.12
CA GLU A 34 11.90 20.34 -14.38
C GLU A 34 12.03 19.56 -13.07
N GLU A 35 10.94 19.39 -12.32
CA GLU A 35 10.91 18.55 -11.12
C GLU A 35 11.29 17.09 -11.43
N LEU A 36 10.91 16.59 -12.61
CA LEU A 36 11.17 15.22 -13.04
C LEU A 36 12.59 14.95 -13.54
N LYS A 37 13.40 15.99 -13.79
CA LYS A 37 14.78 15.79 -14.28
C LYS A 37 15.59 14.90 -13.34
N ASN A 38 15.49 15.14 -12.05
CA ASN A 38 16.26 14.45 -11.02
C ASN A 38 15.48 13.31 -10.34
N TRP A 39 14.24 13.04 -10.78
CA TRP A 39 13.48 11.93 -10.24
C TRP A 39 13.97 10.58 -10.84
N PRO A 40 14.08 9.48 -10.08
CA PRO A 40 13.64 9.28 -8.70
C PRO A 40 14.56 9.91 -7.66
N LEU A 41 13.94 10.43 -6.59
CA LEU A 41 14.66 11.07 -5.49
C LEU A 41 14.83 10.11 -4.32
N SER A 42 15.90 10.32 -3.54
CA SER A 42 16.04 9.74 -2.21
C SER A 42 14.95 10.25 -1.27
N CYS A 43 14.61 9.48 -0.26
CA CYS A 43 13.72 9.93 0.82
C CYS A 43 14.32 11.05 1.69
N TYR A 44 15.61 11.33 1.51
CA TYR A 44 16.38 12.36 2.19
C TYR A 44 16.90 13.41 1.21
N THR A 45 16.92 14.66 1.64
CA THR A 45 17.77 15.69 1.04
C THR A 45 19.25 15.40 1.34
N ALA A 46 20.17 16.07 0.66
CA ALA A 46 21.62 15.89 0.88
C ALA A 46 22.02 16.17 2.36
N ASP A 47 21.46 17.23 2.96
CA ASP A 47 21.77 17.60 4.34
C ASP A 47 21.17 16.59 5.34
N GLU A 48 19.96 16.10 5.10
CA GLU A 48 19.36 15.06 5.92
C GLU A 48 20.16 13.77 5.83
N LEU A 49 20.58 13.39 4.61
CA LEU A 49 21.39 12.19 4.40
C LEU A 49 22.73 12.27 5.13
N ASN A 50 23.38 13.44 5.15
CA ASN A 50 24.60 13.63 5.92
C ASN A 50 24.36 13.35 7.43
N LYS A 51 23.26 13.85 8.00
CA LYS A 51 22.89 13.57 9.40
C LYS A 51 22.63 12.08 9.63
N VAL A 52 21.98 11.41 8.69
CA VAL A 52 21.77 9.96 8.75
C VAL A 52 23.10 9.22 8.73
N ARG A 53 24.05 9.60 7.84
CA ARG A 53 25.38 8.99 7.77
C ARG A 53 26.21 9.18 9.05
N GLU A 54 26.11 10.34 9.72
CA GLU A 54 26.74 10.55 11.03
C GLU A 54 26.12 9.65 12.11
N TRP A 55 24.79 9.52 12.13
CA TRP A 55 24.10 8.62 13.04
C TRP A 55 24.49 7.15 12.79
N GLU A 56 24.60 6.74 11.54
CA GLU A 56 25.00 5.39 11.11
C GLU A 56 26.38 4.98 11.64
N LYS A 57 27.33 5.90 11.75
CA LYS A 57 28.67 5.61 12.32
C LYS A 57 28.59 5.02 13.73
N THR A 58 27.56 5.39 14.46
CA THR A 58 27.32 4.90 15.83
C THR A 58 26.54 3.60 15.87
N TRP A 59 25.62 3.41 14.90
CA TRP A 59 24.59 2.40 15.04
C TRP A 59 24.71 1.21 14.09
N VAL A 60 25.30 1.36 12.92
CA VAL A 60 25.44 0.27 11.94
C VAL A 60 26.20 -0.91 12.54
N GLY A 61 25.68 -2.11 12.32
CA GLY A 61 26.19 -3.36 12.85
C GLY A 61 25.77 -3.70 14.28
N LYS A 62 25.11 -2.77 14.99
CA LYS A 62 24.62 -3.06 16.35
C LYS A 62 23.35 -3.91 16.31
N LYS A 63 23.33 -4.94 17.16
CA LYS A 63 22.13 -5.69 17.52
C LYS A 63 21.29 -4.84 18.48
N ILE A 64 20.02 -4.65 18.14
CA ILE A 64 19.02 -3.94 18.95
C ILE A 64 18.02 -4.97 19.47
N ASN A 65 17.80 -4.99 20.78
CA ASN A 65 16.86 -5.86 21.48
C ASN A 65 16.18 -5.11 22.63
N GLN A 66 15.42 -5.80 23.47
CA GLN A 66 14.72 -5.21 24.61
C GLN A 66 15.59 -4.41 25.58
N ASP A 67 16.91 -4.70 25.65
CA ASP A 67 17.82 -4.07 26.62
C ASP A 67 18.28 -2.68 26.16
N ASN A 68 18.40 -2.44 24.85
CA ASN A 68 18.93 -1.22 24.29
C ASN A 68 17.99 -0.47 23.31
N ILE A 69 16.80 -1.00 23.04
CA ILE A 69 15.84 -0.43 22.09
C ILE A 69 15.38 0.99 22.44
N ASP A 70 15.44 1.38 23.72
CA ASP A 70 15.09 2.72 24.18
C ASP A 70 15.93 3.81 23.49
N GLN A 71 17.16 3.47 23.10
CA GLN A 71 18.11 4.38 22.47
C GLN A 71 17.75 4.71 21.01
N VAL A 72 16.87 3.93 20.39
CA VAL A 72 16.41 4.12 19.00
C VAL A 72 14.89 4.27 18.89
N LYS A 73 14.20 4.42 20.03
CA LYS A 73 12.75 4.52 20.13
C LYS A 73 12.15 5.60 19.26
N GLU A 74 12.83 6.73 19.10
CA GLU A 74 12.36 7.85 18.26
C GLU A 74 12.13 7.43 16.80
N PHE A 75 12.88 6.45 16.29
CA PHE A 75 12.76 5.89 14.93
C PHE A 75 11.83 4.68 14.85
N MET A 76 10.86 4.58 15.74
CA MET A 76 9.92 3.46 15.77
C MET A 76 8.49 3.96 15.90
N THR A 77 7.53 3.17 15.40
CA THR A 77 6.14 3.31 15.84
C THR A 77 6.02 2.76 17.27
N GLU A 78 5.08 3.30 18.04
CA GLU A 78 4.86 2.84 19.42
C GLU A 78 4.58 1.33 19.48
N GLN A 79 3.81 0.82 18.53
CA GLN A 79 3.42 -0.59 18.47
C GLN A 79 4.61 -1.49 18.18
N PHE A 80 5.47 -1.09 17.25
CA PHE A 80 6.69 -1.82 16.92
C PHE A 80 7.69 -1.80 18.09
N TYR A 81 7.88 -0.63 18.69
CA TYR A 81 8.69 -0.50 19.90
C TYR A 81 8.20 -1.42 21.02
N ASN A 82 6.89 -1.40 21.33
CA ASN A 82 6.31 -2.21 22.40
C ASN A 82 6.46 -3.72 22.13
N MET A 83 6.38 -4.15 20.87
CA MET A 83 6.60 -5.54 20.48
C MET A 83 8.02 -6.00 20.82
N PHE A 84 9.04 -5.23 20.45
CA PHE A 84 10.44 -5.57 20.71
C PHE A 84 10.84 -5.34 22.18
N LYS A 85 10.22 -4.39 22.85
CA LYS A 85 10.46 -4.14 24.28
C LYS A 85 9.93 -5.25 25.17
N ASN A 86 8.84 -5.90 24.76
CA ASN A 86 8.16 -6.92 25.54
C ASN A 86 8.02 -8.24 24.75
N PRO A 87 9.13 -8.93 24.40
CA PRO A 87 9.11 -10.12 23.56
C PRO A 87 8.29 -11.27 24.16
N LYS A 88 8.23 -11.37 25.50
CA LYS A 88 7.45 -12.40 26.22
C LYS A 88 5.94 -12.31 25.95
N ASP A 89 5.44 -11.11 25.66
CA ASP A 89 4.04 -10.91 25.25
C ASP A 89 3.71 -11.62 23.93
N TRP A 90 4.74 -11.97 23.14
CA TRP A 90 4.68 -12.66 21.86
C TRP A 90 5.20 -14.11 21.93
N GLY A 91 5.41 -14.64 23.15
CA GLY A 91 5.82 -16.01 23.39
C GLY A 91 7.27 -16.33 23.04
N VAL A 92 8.13 -15.32 22.96
CA VAL A 92 9.56 -15.47 22.70
C VAL A 92 10.40 -14.78 23.79
N ASP A 93 11.63 -15.26 24.01
CA ASP A 93 12.49 -14.71 25.06
C ASP A 93 13.19 -13.42 24.61
N GLU A 94 13.48 -13.31 23.33
CA GLU A 94 14.17 -12.16 22.74
C GLU A 94 13.61 -11.85 21.36
N LEU A 95 13.46 -10.56 21.05
CA LEU A 95 13.28 -10.03 19.72
C LEU A 95 14.42 -9.06 19.42
N TRP A 96 15.03 -9.21 18.26
CA TRP A 96 16.16 -8.35 17.88
C TRP A 96 16.23 -8.11 16.38
N PHE A 97 16.87 -7.01 16.03
CA PHE A 97 17.24 -6.65 14.67
C PHE A 97 18.65 -6.05 14.64
N THR A 98 19.23 -5.95 13.45
CA THR A 98 20.52 -5.29 13.24
C THR A 98 20.30 -4.02 12.41
N ILE A 99 20.97 -2.94 12.80
CA ILE A 99 20.95 -1.70 12.03
C ILE A 99 21.93 -1.82 10.87
N VAL A 100 21.45 -1.51 9.66
CA VAL A 100 22.22 -1.48 8.42
C VAL A 100 22.19 -0.07 7.82
N PRO A 101 23.16 0.29 6.94
CA PRO A 101 23.16 1.59 6.30
C PRO A 101 21.91 1.77 5.42
N TYR A 102 21.38 2.98 5.42
CA TYR A 102 20.36 3.36 4.45
C TYR A 102 20.86 3.20 3.02
N GLN A 103 20.01 2.61 2.17
CA GLN A 103 20.21 2.50 0.75
C GLN A 103 18.94 2.97 0.01
N GLN A 104 19.12 3.73 -1.06
CA GLN A 104 18.00 4.13 -1.90
C GLN A 104 17.44 2.91 -2.64
N LEU A 105 16.12 2.78 -2.65
CA LEU A 105 15.47 1.71 -3.43
C LEU A 105 15.61 1.97 -4.94
N PRO A 106 15.85 0.93 -5.73
CA PRO A 106 15.86 1.06 -7.18
C PRO A 106 14.44 1.27 -7.70
N VAL A 107 14.29 2.19 -8.66
CA VAL A 107 13.08 2.35 -9.48
C VAL A 107 13.39 1.79 -10.86
N THR A 108 12.52 0.95 -11.40
CA THR A 108 12.78 0.28 -12.68
C THR A 108 12.82 1.27 -13.85
N PRO A 109 13.58 0.98 -14.91
CA PRO A 109 13.65 1.87 -16.08
C PRO A 109 12.28 2.15 -16.71
N GLY A 110 11.40 1.13 -16.78
CA GLY A 110 10.05 1.30 -17.31
C GLY A 110 9.20 2.18 -16.42
N GLN A 111 9.27 2.01 -15.10
CA GLN A 111 8.59 2.86 -14.13
C GLN A 111 9.07 4.33 -14.26
N VAL A 112 10.38 4.55 -14.39
CA VAL A 112 10.94 5.90 -14.59
C VAL A 112 10.43 6.52 -15.89
N ALA A 113 10.52 5.79 -17.00
CA ALA A 113 10.10 6.30 -18.30
C ALA A 113 8.61 6.68 -18.34
N LEU A 114 7.75 5.80 -17.79
CA LEU A 114 6.32 6.03 -17.80
C LEU A 114 5.89 7.09 -16.77
N THR A 115 6.54 7.19 -15.63
CA THR A 115 6.32 8.30 -14.70
C THR A 115 6.64 9.64 -15.36
N LYS A 116 7.83 9.77 -15.97
CA LYS A 116 8.23 11.01 -16.68
C LYS A 116 7.27 11.37 -17.81
N LYS A 117 6.70 10.39 -18.49
CA LYS A 117 5.72 10.60 -19.56
C LYS A 117 4.34 11.03 -19.07
N HIS A 118 3.83 10.43 -18.01
CA HIS A 118 2.43 10.58 -17.60
C HIS A 118 2.22 11.56 -16.45
N ALA A 119 3.17 11.73 -15.53
CA ALA A 119 3.03 12.61 -14.37
C ALA A 119 2.76 14.08 -14.74
N PRO A 120 3.36 14.67 -15.81
CA PRO A 120 3.08 16.06 -16.21
C PRO A 120 1.62 16.33 -16.59
N THR A 121 0.87 15.31 -16.97
CA THR A 121 -0.53 15.43 -17.37
C THR A 121 -1.51 14.81 -16.37
N ALA A 122 -1.01 14.19 -15.31
CA ALA A 122 -1.83 13.55 -14.29
C ALA A 122 -2.67 14.58 -13.54
N LYS A 123 -3.97 14.34 -13.45
CA LYS A 123 -4.94 15.26 -12.82
C LYS A 123 -6.02 14.46 -12.11
N LEU A 124 -6.51 15.02 -11.02
CA LEU A 124 -7.71 14.54 -10.37
C LEU A 124 -8.94 15.19 -11.00
N ASP A 125 -10.04 14.43 -11.14
CA ASP A 125 -11.28 14.92 -11.73
C ASP A 125 -11.98 15.89 -10.76
N PRO A 126 -12.24 17.14 -11.17
CA PRO A 126 -12.94 18.11 -10.32
C PRO A 126 -14.43 17.78 -10.13
N ASN A 127 -14.98 16.83 -10.90
CA ASN A 127 -16.38 16.46 -10.82
C ASN A 127 -16.60 15.20 -9.97
N PRO A 128 -17.69 15.14 -9.19
CA PRO A 128 -18.05 13.93 -8.47
C PRO A 128 -18.50 12.84 -9.43
N ARG A 129 -18.28 11.57 -9.03
CA ARG A 129 -18.64 10.40 -9.84
C ARG A 129 -19.51 9.43 -9.06
N LYS A 130 -20.46 8.80 -9.77
CA LYS A 130 -21.17 7.63 -9.26
C LYS A 130 -20.29 6.39 -9.39
N CYS A 131 -20.39 5.49 -8.42
CA CYS A 131 -19.64 4.25 -8.35
C CYS A 131 -20.56 3.12 -7.82
N PHE A 132 -20.04 1.93 -7.60
CA PHE A 132 -20.83 0.80 -7.12
C PHE A 132 -21.19 0.89 -5.62
N TRP A 133 -20.54 1.77 -4.84
CA TRP A 133 -20.86 2.02 -3.44
C TRP A 133 -21.63 3.32 -3.26
N LYS A 134 -22.39 3.40 -2.16
CA LYS A 134 -23.39 4.45 -1.93
C LYS A 134 -22.82 5.87 -1.86
N GLU A 135 -21.68 6.02 -1.19
CA GLU A 135 -21.09 7.33 -0.89
C GLU A 135 -20.52 8.03 -2.13
N GLY A 136 -20.23 7.26 -3.19
CA GLY A 136 -19.68 7.80 -4.41
C GLY A 136 -18.24 8.33 -4.28
N ILE A 137 -17.79 8.98 -5.35
CA ILE A 137 -16.46 9.60 -5.43
C ILE A 137 -16.66 11.11 -5.48
N GLY A 138 -16.04 11.81 -4.54
CA GLY A 138 -16.10 13.27 -4.47
C GLY A 138 -15.26 13.96 -5.54
N PRO A 139 -15.37 15.30 -5.63
CA PRO A 139 -14.53 16.10 -6.52
C PRO A 139 -13.05 15.99 -6.10
N ASN A 140 -12.16 15.98 -7.09
CA ASN A 140 -10.70 15.86 -6.90
C ASN A 140 -10.26 14.60 -6.15
N GLU A 141 -10.99 13.52 -6.29
CA GLU A 141 -10.62 12.22 -5.71
C GLU A 141 -10.29 11.16 -6.75
N PHE A 142 -10.71 11.32 -8.00
CA PHE A 142 -10.55 10.32 -9.05
C PHE A 142 -9.47 10.71 -10.06
N LEU A 143 -8.54 9.77 -10.35
CA LEU A 143 -7.49 9.98 -11.33
C LEU A 143 -8.06 9.93 -12.76
N MET A 144 -7.93 11.05 -13.48
CA MET A 144 -8.36 11.15 -14.89
C MET A 144 -7.55 10.19 -15.76
N GLY A 145 -8.21 9.60 -16.77
CA GLY A 145 -7.59 8.61 -17.66
C GLY A 145 -7.51 7.19 -17.07
N TRP A 146 -7.75 7.01 -15.76
CA TRP A 146 -7.70 5.69 -15.12
C TRP A 146 -8.64 4.68 -15.76
N GLU A 147 -9.92 5.01 -15.96
CA GLU A 147 -10.92 4.11 -16.55
C GLU A 147 -10.59 3.68 -17.99
N LYS A 148 -9.78 4.46 -18.69
CA LYS A 148 -9.31 4.17 -20.05
C LYS A 148 -8.00 3.39 -20.07
N GLY A 149 -7.35 3.20 -18.90
CA GLY A 149 -6.02 2.60 -18.82
C GLY A 149 -4.92 3.49 -19.40
N GLU A 150 -5.13 4.80 -19.41
CA GLU A 150 -4.18 5.79 -19.97
C GLU A 150 -3.08 6.16 -18.97
N THR A 151 -3.16 5.66 -17.72
CA THR A 151 -2.21 5.96 -16.65
C THR A 151 -1.22 4.81 -16.47
N ALA A 152 0.07 5.13 -16.39
CA ALA A 152 1.13 4.20 -16.06
C ALA A 152 2.29 4.93 -15.37
N GLY A 153 3.09 4.22 -14.59
CA GLY A 153 4.07 4.84 -13.70
C GLY A 153 3.39 5.46 -12.47
N PHE A 154 4.10 6.30 -11.74
CA PHE A 154 3.54 7.04 -10.61
C PHE A 154 2.91 8.34 -11.10
N PRO A 155 1.58 8.51 -10.95
CA PRO A 155 0.91 9.72 -11.46
C PRO A 155 1.32 11.00 -10.71
N PHE A 156 1.71 10.88 -9.44
CA PHE A 156 2.04 12.01 -8.58
C PHE A 156 3.38 11.78 -7.86
N PRO A 157 4.53 11.80 -8.54
CA PRO A 157 5.84 11.54 -7.91
C PRO A 157 6.19 12.56 -6.82
N PHE A 158 5.52 13.71 -6.79
CA PHE A 158 5.61 14.73 -5.74
C PHE A 158 4.21 15.03 -5.18
N PRO A 159 3.58 14.09 -4.45
CA PRO A 159 2.19 14.21 -4.03
C PRO A 159 2.00 15.37 -3.04
N LYS A 160 0.96 16.17 -3.27
CA LYS A 160 0.57 17.33 -2.45
C LYS A 160 -0.62 17.02 -1.56
N SER A 161 -1.28 15.91 -1.80
CA SER A 161 -2.45 15.46 -1.04
C SER A 161 -2.40 13.97 -0.74
N GLY A 162 -3.17 13.56 0.28
CA GLY A 162 -3.26 12.14 0.64
C GLY A 162 -3.86 11.27 -0.46
N ILE A 163 -4.80 11.80 -1.22
CA ILE A 163 -5.42 11.05 -2.34
C ILE A 163 -4.43 10.84 -3.49
N GLU A 164 -3.55 11.79 -3.79
CA GLU A 164 -2.49 11.63 -4.78
C GLU A 164 -1.51 10.53 -4.37
N MET A 165 -1.15 10.49 -3.08
CA MET A 165 -0.30 9.42 -2.54
C MET A 165 -0.98 8.05 -2.61
N ALA A 166 -2.27 7.98 -2.32
CA ALA A 166 -3.03 6.75 -2.44
C ALA A 166 -3.12 6.25 -3.91
N TRP A 167 -3.20 7.17 -4.87
CA TRP A 167 -3.12 6.82 -6.30
C TRP A 167 -1.74 6.31 -6.71
N ASN A 168 -0.65 6.81 -6.13
CA ASN A 168 0.68 6.23 -6.34
C ASN A 168 0.77 4.79 -5.83
N LEU A 169 0.22 4.51 -4.64
CA LEU A 169 0.16 3.15 -4.09
C LEU A 169 -0.61 2.19 -5.04
N GLU A 170 -1.77 2.61 -5.55
CA GLU A 170 -2.58 1.82 -6.49
C GLU A 170 -1.90 1.66 -7.86
N SER A 171 -1.16 2.66 -8.31
CA SER A 171 -0.45 2.65 -9.60
C SER A 171 0.79 1.76 -9.60
N ASN A 172 1.32 1.38 -8.44
CA ASN A 172 2.48 0.51 -8.32
C ASN A 172 2.13 -0.93 -8.74
N THR A 173 2.58 -1.35 -9.91
CA THR A 173 2.30 -2.67 -10.49
C THR A 173 3.19 -3.79 -9.93
N ARG A 174 4.21 -3.45 -9.16
CA ARG A 174 5.07 -4.42 -8.45
C ARG A 174 5.63 -5.51 -9.37
N GLY A 175 6.10 -5.11 -10.55
CA GLY A 175 6.69 -6.00 -11.55
C GLY A 175 5.71 -6.49 -12.61
N ASP A 176 4.51 -5.88 -12.70
CA ASP A 176 3.45 -6.13 -13.70
C ASP A 176 2.86 -7.53 -13.67
N THR A 177 3.66 -8.55 -13.46
CA THR A 177 3.27 -9.94 -13.31
C THR A 177 4.22 -10.60 -12.32
N LYS A 178 3.69 -11.32 -11.36
CA LYS A 178 4.51 -12.07 -10.41
C LYS A 178 3.84 -13.36 -9.99
N SER A 179 4.64 -14.41 -9.81
CA SER A 179 4.29 -15.59 -9.05
C SER A 179 5.15 -15.70 -7.80
N LEU A 180 4.55 -16.15 -6.73
CA LEU A 180 5.21 -16.35 -5.46
C LEU A 180 4.60 -17.52 -4.69
N ASP A 181 5.40 -18.15 -3.84
CA ASP A 181 4.94 -19.12 -2.86
C ASP A 181 4.91 -18.42 -1.49
N ARG A 182 3.72 -18.25 -0.94
CA ARG A 182 3.53 -17.67 0.39
C ARG A 182 3.46 -18.77 1.44
N VAL A 183 4.25 -18.63 2.48
CA VAL A 183 4.15 -19.42 3.70
C VAL A 183 3.74 -18.51 4.83
N GLY A 184 2.50 -18.66 5.28
CA GLY A 184 1.96 -17.93 6.44
C GLY A 184 1.94 -18.78 7.70
N VAL A 185 2.18 -18.15 8.83
CA VAL A 185 2.05 -18.79 10.16
C VAL A 185 1.15 -17.92 11.02
N VAL A 186 0.15 -18.54 11.63
CA VAL A 186 -0.72 -17.90 12.61
C VAL A 186 -0.37 -18.46 13.98
N VAL A 187 -0.11 -17.57 14.91
CA VAL A 187 0.39 -17.94 16.23
C VAL A 187 -0.26 -17.12 17.33
N ASN A 188 -0.31 -17.70 18.52
CA ASN A 188 -0.56 -16.97 19.75
C ASN A 188 0.51 -17.31 20.81
N PRO A 189 0.69 -16.45 21.82
CA PRO A 189 1.73 -16.67 22.85
C PRO A 189 1.57 -17.94 23.66
N ARG A 190 0.37 -18.52 23.72
CA ARG A 190 0.08 -19.72 24.53
C ARG A 190 0.35 -21.00 23.77
N THR A 191 -0.14 -21.08 22.53
CA THR A 191 -0.07 -22.32 21.71
C THR A 191 1.08 -22.31 20.72
N ARG A 192 1.72 -21.15 20.55
CA ARG A 192 2.79 -20.85 19.56
C ARG A 192 2.25 -20.86 18.13
N VAL A 193 2.21 -22.00 17.44
CA VAL A 193 1.68 -22.11 16.09
C VAL A 193 0.29 -22.72 16.12
N GLU A 194 -0.72 -21.94 15.72
CA GLU A 194 -2.10 -22.41 15.58
C GLU A 194 -2.37 -22.96 14.18
N ARG A 195 -1.82 -22.28 13.17
CA ARG A 195 -2.08 -22.61 11.76
C ARG A 195 -0.87 -22.27 10.91
N ARG A 196 -0.58 -23.12 9.95
CA ARG A 196 0.37 -22.88 8.88
C ARG A 196 -0.40 -22.92 7.54
N ALA A 197 -0.14 -21.97 6.67
CA ALA A 197 -0.71 -21.91 5.34
C ALA A 197 0.41 -21.91 4.30
N VAL A 198 0.25 -22.70 3.24
CA VAL A 198 1.11 -22.67 2.05
C VAL A 198 0.22 -22.33 0.87
N GLN A 199 0.57 -21.25 0.21
CA GLN A 199 -0.30 -20.61 -0.79
C GLN A 199 0.53 -20.09 -1.96
N PRO A 200 0.59 -20.77 -3.09
CA PRO A 200 1.03 -20.18 -4.35
C PRO A 200 0.09 -19.07 -4.81
N TRP A 201 0.69 -17.93 -5.17
CA TRP A 201 -0.02 -16.75 -5.67
C TRP A 201 0.47 -16.38 -7.06
N LEU A 202 -0.46 -15.85 -7.88
CA LEU A 202 -0.18 -15.32 -9.19
C LEU A 202 -0.88 -13.97 -9.35
N PHE A 203 -0.13 -12.95 -9.73
CA PHE A 203 -0.64 -11.60 -9.99
C PHE A 203 -0.34 -11.20 -11.42
N ASP A 204 -1.28 -10.50 -12.05
CA ASP A 204 -1.15 -10.05 -13.43
C ASP A 204 -1.89 -8.72 -13.64
N TYR A 205 -1.15 -7.67 -13.92
CA TYR A 205 -1.70 -6.39 -14.27
C TYR A 205 -2.00 -6.34 -15.77
N PHE A 206 -3.18 -5.88 -16.12
CA PHE A 206 -3.63 -5.73 -17.51
C PHE A 206 -3.36 -4.34 -18.04
N THR A 207 -3.32 -3.34 -17.17
CA THR A 207 -3.09 -1.93 -17.51
C THR A 207 -2.10 -1.29 -16.54
N GLY A 208 -1.49 -0.19 -16.98
CA GLY A 208 -0.50 0.54 -16.20
C GLY A 208 0.82 -0.21 -16.01
N ARG A 209 1.11 -1.18 -16.87
CA ARG A 209 2.32 -2.02 -16.85
C ARG A 209 3.53 -1.17 -17.22
N CYS A 210 4.65 -1.40 -16.53
CA CYS A 210 5.83 -0.59 -16.67
C CYS A 210 7.01 -1.33 -17.33
N ASP A 211 7.20 -2.60 -17.00
CA ASP A 211 8.44 -3.31 -17.29
C ASP A 211 8.25 -4.59 -18.12
N ALA A 212 7.19 -5.34 -17.84
CA ALA A 212 6.94 -6.61 -18.52
C ALA A 212 6.05 -6.40 -19.76
N PRO A 213 6.54 -6.66 -20.98
CA PRO A 213 5.71 -6.53 -22.17
C PRO A 213 4.46 -7.41 -22.13
N PRO A 214 3.36 -6.96 -22.74
CA PRO A 214 3.16 -5.67 -23.40
C PRO A 214 2.93 -4.53 -22.40
N THR A 215 3.52 -3.37 -22.69
CA THR A 215 3.39 -2.14 -21.88
C THR A 215 2.77 -1.03 -22.76
N PRO A 216 2.02 -0.06 -22.19
CA PRO A 216 1.57 -0.01 -20.80
C PRO A 216 0.34 -0.89 -20.55
N ASN A 217 -0.25 -1.50 -21.57
CA ASN A 217 -1.49 -2.28 -21.46
C ASN A 217 -1.40 -3.60 -22.23
N LYS A 218 -2.06 -4.63 -21.71
CA LYS A 218 -2.28 -5.86 -22.45
C LYS A 218 -3.26 -5.63 -23.62
N PRO A 219 -3.00 -6.19 -24.81
CA PRO A 219 -3.95 -6.16 -25.90
C PRO A 219 -5.17 -7.01 -25.56
N LYS A 220 -6.32 -6.65 -26.16
CA LYS A 220 -7.58 -7.40 -26.01
C LYS A 220 -8.06 -7.53 -24.56
N ASN A 221 -8.25 -6.38 -23.90
CA ASN A 221 -8.86 -6.28 -22.56
C ASN A 221 -10.32 -5.75 -22.63
N PRO A 222 -11.27 -6.47 -23.26
CA PRO A 222 -12.62 -5.95 -23.48
C PRO A 222 -13.43 -5.82 -22.19
N LYS A 223 -13.02 -6.50 -21.12
CA LYS A 223 -13.68 -6.40 -19.81
C LYS A 223 -13.22 -5.21 -19.00
N GLY A 224 -12.17 -4.50 -19.42
CA GLY A 224 -11.59 -3.39 -18.67
C GLY A 224 -10.97 -3.86 -17.33
N ILE A 225 -10.27 -4.99 -17.34
CA ILE A 225 -9.58 -5.52 -16.15
C ILE A 225 -8.37 -4.64 -15.88
N ARG A 226 -8.21 -4.17 -14.64
CA ARG A 226 -7.00 -3.51 -14.13
C ARG A 226 -5.94 -4.53 -13.78
N ARG A 227 -6.32 -5.51 -12.96
CA ARG A 227 -5.45 -6.60 -12.52
C ARG A 227 -6.26 -7.85 -12.23
N ALA A 228 -5.57 -8.97 -12.27
CA ALA A 228 -6.10 -10.27 -11.86
C ALA A 228 -5.16 -10.91 -10.83
N MET A 229 -5.74 -11.68 -9.92
CA MET A 229 -5.02 -12.43 -8.91
C MET A 229 -5.59 -13.85 -8.86
N TYR A 230 -4.70 -14.81 -8.69
CA TYR A 230 -5.02 -16.21 -8.42
C TYR A 230 -4.28 -16.67 -7.18
N LEU A 231 -4.96 -17.42 -6.33
CA LEU A 231 -4.43 -18.02 -5.13
C LEU A 231 -4.86 -19.48 -5.10
N PHE A 232 -3.93 -20.37 -4.80
CA PHE A 232 -4.17 -21.78 -4.52
C PHE A 232 -3.79 -22.10 -3.08
N ILE A 233 -4.60 -22.89 -2.37
CA ILE A 233 -4.27 -23.33 -1.00
C ILE A 233 -3.72 -24.74 -1.06
N GLU A 234 -2.44 -24.91 -0.73
CA GLU A 234 -1.77 -26.20 -0.58
C GLU A 234 -1.88 -26.74 0.85
N GLU A 235 -1.80 -25.85 1.83
CA GLU A 235 -1.97 -26.15 3.24
C GLU A 235 -2.83 -25.06 3.90
N PRO A 236 -3.63 -25.39 4.91
CA PRO A 236 -3.78 -26.68 5.59
C PRO A 236 -4.77 -27.62 4.88
N LEU A 237 -4.78 -28.90 5.30
CA LEU A 237 -5.56 -29.98 4.66
C LEU A 237 -7.07 -29.75 4.64
N ASP A 238 -7.63 -29.08 5.65
CA ASP A 238 -9.06 -28.78 5.76
C ASP A 238 -9.61 -27.89 4.63
N VAL A 239 -8.75 -27.07 4.04
CA VAL A 239 -9.08 -26.17 2.91
C VAL A 239 -8.20 -26.40 1.68
N GLN A 240 -7.40 -27.45 1.68
CA GLN A 240 -6.50 -27.80 0.58
C GLN A 240 -7.26 -27.91 -0.76
N GLY A 241 -6.66 -27.38 -1.83
CA GLY A 241 -7.25 -27.38 -3.15
C GLY A 241 -8.27 -26.25 -3.39
N THR A 242 -8.57 -25.43 -2.37
CA THR A 242 -9.36 -24.21 -2.55
C THR A 242 -8.59 -23.23 -3.44
N ARG A 243 -9.29 -22.57 -4.34
CA ARG A 243 -8.70 -21.62 -5.31
C ARG A 243 -9.50 -20.36 -5.35
N TYR A 244 -8.81 -19.25 -5.39
CA TYR A 244 -9.40 -17.93 -5.52
C TYR A 244 -8.95 -17.30 -6.82
N MET A 245 -9.86 -16.60 -7.48
CA MET A 245 -9.55 -15.70 -8.59
C MET A 245 -10.24 -14.38 -8.34
N GLU A 246 -9.46 -13.31 -8.29
CA GLU A 246 -9.95 -11.94 -8.21
C GLU A 246 -9.70 -11.22 -9.53
N LEU A 247 -10.72 -10.51 -10.02
CA LEU A 247 -10.62 -9.59 -11.14
C LEU A 247 -11.02 -8.20 -10.67
N ARG A 248 -10.08 -7.26 -10.69
CA ARG A 248 -10.33 -5.84 -10.46
C ARG A 248 -10.55 -5.12 -11.77
N TYR A 249 -11.54 -4.25 -11.81
CA TYR A 249 -11.88 -3.48 -12.99
C TYR A 249 -11.40 -2.04 -12.92
N LEU A 250 -11.18 -1.44 -14.09
CA LEU A 250 -10.95 -0.01 -14.25
C LEU A 250 -12.23 0.80 -14.00
N ASP A 251 -13.38 0.23 -14.38
CA ASP A 251 -14.70 0.84 -14.23
C ASP A 251 -15.12 0.84 -12.75
N VAL A 252 -15.13 2.01 -12.12
CA VAL A 252 -15.51 2.19 -10.70
C VAL A 252 -16.99 1.90 -10.41
N LYS A 253 -17.82 1.67 -11.42
CA LYS A 253 -19.19 1.19 -11.25
C LYS A 253 -19.28 -0.30 -11.02
N LYS A 254 -18.19 -1.02 -11.23
CA LYS A 254 -18.08 -2.46 -11.00
C LYS A 254 -17.28 -2.73 -9.74
N SER A 255 -17.85 -3.54 -8.84
CA SER A 255 -17.08 -4.15 -7.76
C SER A 255 -16.11 -5.20 -8.31
N ASP A 256 -15.07 -5.51 -7.56
CA ASP A 256 -14.20 -6.64 -7.89
C ASP A 256 -15.02 -7.94 -7.96
N ASP A 257 -14.71 -8.78 -8.94
CA ASP A 257 -15.23 -10.15 -9.00
C ASP A 257 -14.26 -11.08 -8.26
N VAL A 258 -14.75 -11.73 -7.23
CA VAL A 258 -14.02 -12.77 -6.49
C VAL A 258 -14.74 -14.10 -6.66
N TRP A 259 -14.06 -15.06 -7.28
CA TRP A 259 -14.56 -16.41 -7.49
C TRP A 259 -13.75 -17.40 -6.69
N VAL A 260 -14.43 -18.30 -5.97
CA VAL A 260 -13.78 -19.33 -5.14
C VAL A 260 -14.25 -20.70 -5.57
N TRP A 261 -13.30 -21.57 -5.91
CA TRP A 261 -13.53 -22.99 -6.09
C TRP A 261 -13.34 -23.70 -4.74
N PHE A 262 -14.36 -24.44 -4.33
CA PHE A 262 -14.34 -25.28 -3.13
C PHE A 262 -14.26 -26.76 -3.54
N PRO A 263 -13.12 -27.44 -3.34
CA PRO A 263 -12.95 -28.82 -3.80
C PRO A 263 -13.92 -29.79 -3.13
N LEU A 264 -14.18 -29.60 -1.83
CA LEU A 264 -15.13 -30.44 -1.07
C LEU A 264 -16.53 -30.46 -1.69
N PHE A 265 -17.00 -29.33 -2.17
CA PHE A 265 -18.32 -29.18 -2.78
C PHE A 265 -18.30 -29.31 -4.31
N ARG A 266 -17.13 -29.36 -4.92
CA ARG A 266 -16.91 -29.31 -6.39
C ARG A 266 -17.70 -28.18 -7.05
N ARG A 267 -17.73 -27.01 -6.41
CA ARG A 267 -18.51 -25.84 -6.87
C ARG A 267 -17.70 -24.57 -6.82
N ILE A 268 -17.99 -23.70 -7.79
CA ILE A 268 -17.50 -22.33 -7.80
C ILE A 268 -18.58 -21.44 -7.19
N ARG A 269 -18.16 -20.52 -6.30
CA ARG A 269 -19.03 -19.47 -5.76
C ARG A 269 -18.42 -18.11 -6.06
N ARG A 270 -19.26 -17.15 -6.37
CA ARG A 270 -18.89 -15.73 -6.40
C ARG A 270 -19.07 -15.17 -5.00
N MET A 271 -18.04 -14.54 -4.48
CA MET A 271 -18.05 -13.88 -3.17
C MET A 271 -18.57 -12.46 -3.31
N GLY A 272 -19.30 -11.99 -2.30
CA GLY A 272 -19.75 -10.60 -2.23
C GLY A 272 -18.58 -9.65 -1.88
N PHE A 273 -18.79 -8.35 -2.06
CA PHE A 273 -17.78 -7.32 -1.78
C PHE A 273 -17.29 -7.34 -0.32
N SER A 274 -18.16 -7.68 0.63
CA SER A 274 -17.83 -7.77 2.07
C SER A 274 -16.73 -8.78 2.37
N TYR A 275 -16.52 -9.78 1.53
CA TYR A 275 -15.43 -10.76 1.69
C TYR A 275 -14.05 -10.13 1.89
N LYS A 276 -13.81 -8.96 1.32
CA LYS A 276 -12.53 -8.28 1.42
C LYS A 276 -12.18 -7.77 2.82
N ALA A 277 -13.17 -7.64 3.68
CA ALA A 277 -12.98 -7.25 5.08
C ALA A 277 -12.85 -8.46 6.03
N ASP A 278 -13.18 -9.67 5.55
CA ASP A 278 -13.04 -10.90 6.33
C ASP A 278 -11.58 -11.36 6.33
N THR A 279 -11.14 -11.93 7.43
CA THR A 279 -9.76 -12.42 7.55
C THR A 279 -9.54 -13.69 6.72
N ILE A 280 -8.35 -13.82 6.16
CA ILE A 280 -7.95 -14.97 5.34
C ILE A 280 -7.53 -16.12 6.27
N ASP A 281 -8.19 -17.26 6.14
CA ASP A 281 -7.79 -18.54 6.77
C ASP A 281 -7.49 -18.46 8.27
N GLY A 282 -8.21 -17.61 9.02
CA GLY A 282 -8.03 -17.44 10.47
C GLY A 282 -6.82 -16.60 10.87
N SER A 283 -6.14 -15.97 9.91
CA SER A 283 -5.11 -14.96 10.16
C SER A 283 -5.71 -13.62 10.62
N ASP A 284 -4.86 -12.65 10.95
CA ASP A 284 -5.29 -11.28 11.21
C ASP A 284 -5.20 -10.39 9.96
N LEU A 285 -4.98 -10.98 8.80
CA LEU A 285 -4.90 -10.30 7.51
C LEU A 285 -6.24 -10.40 6.78
N ALA A 286 -6.82 -9.28 6.42
CA ALA A 286 -7.91 -9.22 5.44
C ALA A 286 -7.35 -8.95 4.03
N PRO A 287 -8.04 -9.36 2.93
CA PRO A 287 -7.60 -9.05 1.56
C PRO A 287 -7.35 -7.56 1.30
N ASP A 288 -8.12 -6.68 1.94
CA ASP A 288 -7.95 -5.23 1.83
C ASP A 288 -6.73 -4.68 2.59
N ASP A 289 -6.13 -5.44 3.50
CA ASP A 289 -4.91 -5.06 4.23
C ASP A 289 -3.63 -5.39 3.45
N GLU A 290 -3.74 -6.23 2.41
CA GLU A 290 -2.60 -6.60 1.57
C GLU A 290 -1.90 -5.34 1.05
N VAL A 291 -0.58 -5.30 1.16
CA VAL A 291 0.30 -4.18 0.75
C VAL A 291 -0.05 -2.82 1.37
N GLY A 292 -0.71 -2.82 2.53
CA GLY A 292 -1.18 -1.62 3.23
C GLY A 292 -2.60 -1.21 2.86
N TRP A 293 -2.94 -1.23 1.60
CA TRP A 293 -4.28 -1.05 1.06
C TRP A 293 -4.44 -1.74 -0.29
N ASN A 294 -5.43 -2.60 -0.39
CA ASN A 294 -5.73 -3.38 -1.58
C ASN A 294 -7.18 -3.21 -2.06
N GLY A 295 -7.87 -2.17 -1.62
CA GLY A 295 -9.20 -1.77 -2.07
C GLY A 295 -9.17 -0.68 -3.13
N HIS A 296 -10.34 -0.22 -3.59
CA HIS A 296 -10.43 0.97 -4.41
C HIS A 296 -10.01 2.20 -3.59
N VAL A 297 -9.13 3.04 -4.14
CA VAL A 297 -8.61 4.26 -3.50
C VAL A 297 -9.73 5.14 -2.94
N ASN A 298 -10.82 5.25 -3.66
CA ASN A 298 -11.94 6.14 -3.36
C ASN A 298 -12.92 5.63 -2.27
N LEU A 299 -12.72 4.43 -1.73
CA LEU A 299 -13.49 3.94 -0.58
C LEU A 299 -13.11 4.65 0.72
N LYS A 300 -11.98 5.31 0.75
CA LYS A 300 -11.45 6.03 1.90
C LYS A 300 -11.22 7.50 1.60
N THR A 301 -11.15 8.31 2.65
CA THR A 301 -10.54 9.63 2.63
C THR A 301 -9.10 9.51 3.09
N TRP A 302 -8.22 10.32 2.52
CA TRP A 302 -6.79 10.24 2.71
C TRP A 302 -6.21 11.61 3.09
N LYS A 303 -5.36 11.65 4.12
CA LYS A 303 -4.74 12.89 4.58
C LYS A 303 -3.27 12.64 4.92
N ILE A 304 -2.36 13.41 4.34
CA ILE A 304 -0.97 13.47 4.79
C ILE A 304 -0.97 14.20 6.13
N ILE A 305 -0.47 13.57 7.19
CA ILE A 305 -0.40 14.17 8.52
C ILE A 305 1.02 14.51 8.94
N GLY A 306 2.01 14.13 8.17
CA GLY A 306 3.41 14.48 8.41
C GLY A 306 4.39 13.51 7.79
N ARG A 307 5.63 13.59 8.27
CA ARG A 307 6.70 12.63 7.99
C ARG A 307 7.24 12.07 9.30
N LYS A 308 7.76 10.86 9.24
CA LYS A 308 8.40 10.19 10.36
C LYS A 308 9.56 9.34 9.87
N GLU A 309 10.71 9.51 10.48
CA GLU A 309 11.80 8.58 10.28
C GLU A 309 11.55 7.29 11.04
N LEU A 310 11.73 6.18 10.37
CA LEU A 310 11.50 4.85 10.92
C LEU A 310 12.66 3.93 10.61
N LEU A 311 12.93 3.01 11.53
CA LEU A 311 13.71 1.81 11.28
C LEU A 311 12.81 0.78 10.60
N VAL A 312 13.16 0.41 9.37
CA VAL A 312 12.36 -0.50 8.52
C VAL A 312 13.27 -1.43 7.73
N SER A 313 12.77 -2.61 7.39
CA SER A 313 13.51 -3.58 6.58
C SER A 313 13.21 -3.38 5.11
N ARG A 314 14.20 -2.93 4.32
CA ARG A 314 14.06 -2.62 2.90
C ARG A 314 15.01 -3.42 1.98
N HIS A 315 16.14 -3.87 2.52
CA HIS A 315 17.17 -4.62 1.80
C HIS A 315 17.50 -5.92 2.55
N GLN A 316 16.47 -6.66 2.96
CA GLN A 316 16.63 -7.88 3.74
C GLN A 316 17.30 -9.00 2.93
N ASP A 317 18.17 -9.72 3.61
CA ASP A 317 18.64 -11.03 3.17
C ASP A 317 17.68 -12.12 3.71
N LEU A 318 17.02 -12.83 2.78
CA LEU A 318 16.03 -13.85 3.14
C LEU A 318 16.64 -15.10 3.78
N ASP A 319 17.88 -15.45 3.47
CA ASP A 319 18.51 -16.68 3.98
C ASP A 319 18.60 -16.69 5.49
N GLN A 320 18.64 -15.51 6.12
CA GLN A 320 18.62 -15.37 7.57
C GLN A 320 17.22 -15.59 8.17
N LEU A 321 16.16 -15.22 7.46
CA LEU A 321 14.78 -15.29 7.97
C LEU A 321 14.12 -16.64 7.69
N THR A 322 14.40 -17.27 6.56
CA THR A 322 13.76 -18.54 6.15
C THR A 322 14.01 -19.70 7.12
N LYS A 323 15.04 -19.60 7.96
CA LYS A 323 15.35 -20.59 9.01
C LYS A 323 14.44 -20.51 10.22
N GLN A 324 13.57 -19.50 10.31
CA GLN A 324 12.74 -19.22 11.48
C GLN A 324 11.24 -19.52 11.25
N THR A 325 10.90 -20.20 10.18
CA THR A 325 9.50 -20.60 9.89
C THR A 325 8.95 -21.42 11.05
N GLY A 326 7.79 -21.01 11.58
CA GLY A 326 7.18 -21.64 12.75
C GLY A 326 7.31 -20.85 14.06
N GLN A 327 7.95 -19.66 14.03
CA GLN A 327 7.97 -18.73 15.17
C GLN A 327 6.91 -17.62 15.00
N ALA A 328 6.41 -17.11 16.12
CA ALA A 328 5.42 -16.03 16.16
C ALA A 328 5.94 -14.72 15.60
N VAL A 329 7.21 -14.47 15.77
CA VAL A 329 7.94 -13.27 15.32
C VAL A 329 9.34 -13.71 14.97
N TRP A 330 9.93 -13.09 13.98
CA TRP A 330 11.28 -13.44 13.53
C TRP A 330 12.33 -12.48 14.07
N ASN A 331 13.50 -13.02 14.23
CA ASN A 331 14.69 -12.28 14.66
C ASN A 331 15.63 -12.04 13.47
N GLY A 332 16.47 -11.02 13.57
CA GLY A 332 17.53 -10.78 12.61
C GLY A 332 17.11 -9.92 11.42
N TYR A 333 16.06 -9.12 11.56
CA TYR A 333 15.75 -8.11 10.57
C TYR A 333 16.94 -7.16 10.36
N MET A 334 17.19 -6.82 9.09
CA MET A 334 18.14 -5.78 8.71
C MET A 334 17.35 -4.48 8.59
N MET A 335 17.51 -3.58 9.57
CA MET A 335 16.73 -2.34 9.65
C MET A 335 17.57 -1.14 9.25
N GLU A 336 17.07 -0.35 8.32
CA GLU A 336 17.65 0.92 7.91
C GLU A 336 16.75 2.09 8.30
N ARG A 337 17.32 3.26 8.55
CA ARG A 337 16.59 4.48 8.87
C ARG A 337 16.04 5.08 7.58
N THR A 338 14.74 5.34 7.53
CA THR A 338 14.01 5.81 6.33
C THR A 338 13.02 6.90 6.70
N ASN A 339 12.99 8.00 5.94
CA ASN A 339 12.07 9.11 6.17
C ASN A 339 10.76 8.89 5.42
N SER A 340 9.76 8.31 6.09
CA SER A 340 8.45 7.97 5.53
C SER A 340 7.44 9.11 5.59
N TYR A 341 6.45 9.12 4.70
CA TYR A 341 5.22 9.89 4.89
C TYR A 341 4.26 9.16 5.82
N VAL A 342 3.54 9.93 6.63
CA VAL A 342 2.46 9.42 7.48
C VAL A 342 1.13 9.78 6.84
N LEU A 343 0.42 8.77 6.34
CA LEU A 343 -0.85 8.89 5.62
C LEU A 343 -1.98 8.38 6.49
N GLU A 344 -2.88 9.26 6.90
CA GLU A 344 -4.12 8.87 7.57
C GLU A 344 -5.17 8.45 6.54
N ALA A 345 -5.82 7.32 6.79
CA ALA A 345 -6.95 6.82 6.01
C ALA A 345 -8.17 6.59 6.90
N LYS A 346 -9.35 6.99 6.41
CA LYS A 346 -10.64 6.72 7.05
C LYS A 346 -11.62 6.23 6.00
N TRP A 347 -12.34 5.17 6.31
CA TRP A 347 -13.39 4.68 5.47
C TRP A 347 -14.53 5.72 5.34
N LYS A 348 -15.08 5.86 4.14
CA LYS A 348 -16.30 6.64 3.90
C LYS A 348 -17.52 5.92 4.48
N ASP A 349 -17.55 4.58 4.37
CA ASP A 349 -18.57 3.75 5.02
C ASP A 349 -18.34 3.68 6.54
N LYS A 350 -19.31 4.17 7.31
CA LYS A 350 -19.30 4.13 8.78
C LYS A 350 -19.36 2.72 9.36
N ASN A 351 -19.79 1.73 8.57
CA ASN A 351 -19.88 0.32 8.97
C ASN A 351 -18.60 -0.47 8.67
N ALA A 352 -17.59 0.15 8.10
CA ALA A 352 -16.32 -0.51 7.83
C ALA A 352 -15.63 -1.01 9.11
N VAL A 353 -14.73 -1.98 8.94
CA VAL A 353 -14.08 -2.69 10.06
C VAL A 353 -13.20 -1.74 10.88
N TYR A 354 -12.49 -0.82 10.20
CA TYR A 354 -11.59 0.15 10.83
C TYR A 354 -12.21 1.54 10.85
N SER A 355 -12.10 2.21 11.99
CA SER A 355 -12.49 3.62 12.12
C SER A 355 -11.43 4.57 11.57
N ARG A 356 -10.16 4.17 11.69
CA ARG A 356 -8.98 4.94 11.31
C ARG A 356 -7.81 4.02 11.01
N GLU A 357 -6.96 4.43 10.09
CA GLU A 357 -5.71 3.73 9.76
C GLU A 357 -4.59 4.77 9.58
N LEU A 358 -3.39 4.43 10.01
CA LEU A 358 -2.16 5.16 9.67
C LEU A 358 -1.28 4.24 8.83
N LEU A 359 -0.90 4.72 7.66
CA LEU A 359 0.03 4.07 6.76
C LEU A 359 1.32 4.89 6.71
N TYR A 360 2.44 4.23 6.91
CA TYR A 360 3.77 4.82 6.77
C TYR A 360 4.27 4.45 5.38
N MET A 361 4.35 5.46 4.51
CA MET A 361 4.60 5.28 3.08
C MET A 361 6.04 5.58 2.73
N ASP A 362 6.68 4.67 2.00
CA ASP A 362 8.00 4.90 1.42
C ASP A 362 7.90 5.90 0.26
N PRO A 363 8.60 7.04 0.28
CA PRO A 363 8.54 8.01 -0.81
C PRO A 363 9.29 7.60 -2.07
N GLU A 364 10.10 6.54 -2.01
CA GLU A 364 10.93 6.12 -3.15
C GLU A 364 10.19 5.17 -4.09
N ASP A 365 9.30 4.32 -3.55
CA ASP A 365 8.53 3.37 -4.34
C ASP A 365 7.03 3.36 -4.02
N TRP A 366 6.57 4.25 -3.14
CA TRP A 366 5.16 4.40 -2.73
C TRP A 366 4.53 3.13 -2.16
N LYS A 367 5.33 2.26 -1.55
CA LYS A 367 4.83 1.13 -0.77
C LYS A 367 4.52 1.53 0.66
N CYS A 368 3.63 0.80 1.28
CA CYS A 368 3.41 0.88 2.71
C CYS A 368 4.52 0.10 3.43
N LEU A 369 5.18 0.74 4.39
CA LEU A 369 6.22 0.12 5.23
C LEU A 369 5.61 -0.46 6.50
N GLN A 370 4.71 0.28 7.12
CA GLN A 370 3.98 -0.11 8.33
C GLN A 370 2.57 0.44 8.27
N LYS A 371 1.63 -0.25 8.93
CA LYS A 371 0.25 0.19 9.09
C LYS A 371 -0.22 -0.08 10.50
N VAL A 372 -1.00 0.83 11.05
CA VAL A 372 -1.72 0.66 12.32
C VAL A 372 -3.19 0.97 12.07
N ALA A 373 -4.08 0.14 12.58
CA ALA A 373 -5.52 0.27 12.40
C ALA A 373 -6.25 0.26 13.75
N TRP A 374 -7.30 1.07 13.84
CA TRP A 374 -8.17 1.22 15.01
C TRP A 374 -9.53 0.59 14.74
N ASP A 375 -10.08 -0.07 15.75
CA ASP A 375 -11.44 -0.58 15.74
C ASP A 375 -12.49 0.55 15.75
N ARG A 376 -13.77 0.18 15.67
CA ARG A 376 -14.88 1.16 15.68
C ARG A 376 -15.01 1.95 16.97
N GLN A 377 -14.48 1.43 18.08
CA GLN A 377 -14.45 2.11 19.37
C GLN A 377 -13.24 3.05 19.52
N GLY A 378 -12.40 3.16 18.48
CA GLY A 378 -11.20 3.98 18.49
C GLY A 378 -10.04 3.39 19.27
N ARG A 379 -10.07 2.10 19.62
CA ARG A 379 -8.97 1.40 20.28
C ARG A 379 -8.02 0.85 19.21
N ILE A 380 -6.71 0.89 19.47
CA ILE A 380 -5.73 0.26 18.59
C ILE A 380 -6.06 -1.24 18.52
N TRP A 381 -6.13 -1.74 17.27
CA TRP A 381 -6.52 -3.12 17.04
C TRP A 381 -5.45 -3.92 16.31
N ARG A 382 -5.06 -3.52 15.10
CA ARG A 382 -4.13 -4.26 14.26
C ARG A 382 -2.91 -3.46 13.89
N GLN A 383 -1.79 -4.16 13.73
CA GLN A 383 -0.58 -3.62 13.13
C GLN A 383 -0.08 -4.54 12.02
N PHE A 384 0.62 -3.92 11.06
CA PHE A 384 1.18 -4.62 9.91
C PHE A 384 2.57 -4.07 9.62
N PHE A 385 3.48 -4.97 9.23
CA PHE A 385 4.80 -4.64 8.70
C PHE A 385 4.91 -5.23 7.30
N PHE A 386 5.42 -4.43 6.37
CA PHE A 386 5.60 -4.81 4.97
C PHE A 386 7.09 -4.72 4.65
N ASN A 387 7.81 -5.75 5.01
CA ASN A 387 9.25 -5.79 4.83
C ASN A 387 9.61 -6.06 3.37
N THR A 388 10.65 -5.39 2.90
CA THR A 388 11.03 -5.35 1.48
C THR A 388 12.43 -5.93 1.28
N MET A 389 12.64 -6.56 0.14
CA MET A 389 13.93 -6.93 -0.41
C MET A 389 14.06 -6.41 -1.83
N VAL A 390 15.26 -6.32 -2.34
CA VAL A 390 15.53 -5.99 -3.74
C VAL A 390 15.73 -7.29 -4.53
N VAL A 391 14.93 -7.49 -5.55
CA VAL A 391 14.96 -8.69 -6.39
C VAL A 391 15.36 -8.35 -7.82
N LYS A 392 15.99 -9.32 -8.50
CA LYS A 392 16.31 -9.23 -9.91
C LYS A 392 15.47 -10.23 -10.69
N SER A 393 14.68 -9.75 -11.67
CA SER A 393 13.90 -10.62 -12.56
C SER A 393 14.79 -11.40 -13.50
N LYS A 394 14.26 -12.43 -14.17
CA LYS A 394 14.97 -13.18 -15.22
C LYS A 394 15.40 -12.29 -16.40
N GLN A 395 14.68 -11.19 -16.64
CA GLN A 395 14.99 -10.19 -17.65
C GLN A 395 16.06 -9.18 -17.19
N GLY A 396 16.57 -9.31 -15.96
CA GLY A 396 17.59 -8.45 -15.40
C GLY A 396 17.08 -7.17 -14.75
N ILE A 397 15.78 -6.99 -14.65
CA ILE A 397 15.16 -5.81 -14.00
C ILE A 397 15.30 -5.94 -12.48
N VAL A 398 15.89 -4.92 -11.86
CA VAL A 398 16.09 -4.83 -10.41
C VAL A 398 14.99 -3.97 -9.81
N GLN A 399 14.29 -4.48 -8.81
CA GLN A 399 13.15 -3.78 -8.19
C GLN A 399 12.91 -4.21 -6.76
N PRO A 400 12.35 -3.32 -5.93
CA PRO A 400 11.95 -3.68 -4.57
C PRO A 400 10.68 -4.55 -4.59
N HIS A 401 10.63 -5.52 -3.67
CA HIS A 401 9.50 -6.41 -3.51
C HIS A 401 9.25 -6.74 -2.04
N ASN A 402 7.99 -6.74 -1.62
CA ASN A 402 7.66 -7.22 -0.29
C ASN A 402 7.91 -8.73 -0.22
N TYR A 403 8.79 -9.14 0.69
CA TYR A 403 9.06 -10.55 0.96
C TYR A 403 8.30 -11.04 2.18
N GLU A 404 7.87 -10.15 3.03
CA GLU A 404 7.14 -10.46 4.24
C GLU A 404 6.02 -9.47 4.48
N LEU A 405 4.89 -10.01 4.89
CA LEU A 405 3.79 -9.31 5.51
C LEU A 405 3.59 -9.89 6.91
N TYR A 406 3.90 -9.11 7.94
CA TYR A 406 3.55 -9.45 9.31
C TYR A 406 2.23 -8.76 9.68
N SER A 407 1.27 -9.52 10.19
CA SER A 407 0.00 -8.99 10.69
C SER A 407 -0.25 -9.45 12.11
N SER A 408 -0.79 -8.59 12.95
CA SER A 408 -1.18 -8.96 14.32
C SER A 408 -2.36 -8.19 14.86
N ASP A 409 -3.18 -8.89 15.64
CA ASP A 409 -4.22 -8.36 16.51
C ASP A 409 -3.60 -8.04 17.88
N LEU A 410 -3.44 -6.76 18.18
CA LEU A 410 -2.82 -6.28 19.42
C LEU A 410 -3.69 -6.50 20.64
N GLN A 411 -5.02 -6.59 20.46
CA GLN A 411 -5.97 -6.80 21.55
C GLN A 411 -5.98 -8.27 22.00
N ARG A 412 -5.79 -9.20 21.05
CA ARG A 412 -5.75 -10.64 21.31
C ARG A 412 -4.34 -11.20 21.47
N ARG A 413 -3.32 -10.43 21.10
CA ARG A 413 -1.92 -10.88 20.98
C ARG A 413 -1.81 -12.09 20.05
N HIS A 414 -2.45 -11.98 18.91
CA HIS A 414 -2.53 -13.02 17.91
C HIS A 414 -2.01 -12.45 16.59
N GLY A 415 -1.35 -13.27 15.78
CA GLY A 415 -0.81 -12.81 14.52
C GLY A 415 0.28 -13.72 13.99
N GLY A 416 0.99 -13.24 13.01
CA GLY A 416 2.14 -13.95 12.48
C GLY A 416 2.67 -13.42 11.16
N PRO A 417 3.85 -13.89 10.78
CA PRO A 417 4.47 -13.56 9.52
C PRO A 417 3.88 -14.37 8.36
N SER A 418 3.82 -13.74 7.20
CA SER A 418 3.62 -14.38 5.91
C SER A 418 4.82 -14.07 5.03
N LEU A 419 5.58 -15.09 4.66
CA LEU A 419 6.79 -14.98 3.85
C LEU A 419 6.48 -15.27 2.39
N ASP A 420 6.88 -14.37 1.51
CA ASP A 420 6.74 -14.50 0.07
C ASP A 420 8.08 -14.92 -0.56
N LYS A 421 8.19 -16.15 -1.01
CA LYS A 421 9.26 -16.59 -1.88
C LYS A 421 8.90 -16.27 -3.33
N ILE A 422 9.60 -15.33 -3.93
CA ILE A 422 9.36 -14.95 -5.32
C ILE A 422 9.83 -16.07 -6.23
N VAL A 423 8.92 -16.59 -7.07
CA VAL A 423 9.21 -17.60 -8.08
C VAL A 423 9.59 -16.93 -9.39
N GLU A 424 8.78 -15.98 -9.86
CA GLU A 424 9.04 -15.28 -11.11
C GLU A 424 8.36 -13.91 -11.14
N ILE A 425 9.04 -12.93 -11.78
CA ILE A 425 8.55 -11.59 -12.03
C ILE A 425 8.65 -11.30 -13.53
N GLY A 426 7.64 -10.59 -14.08
CA GLY A 426 7.64 -10.18 -15.48
C GLY A 426 7.28 -11.29 -16.46
N GLN A 427 6.74 -12.41 -16.00
CA GLN A 427 6.30 -13.51 -16.85
C GLN A 427 5.10 -13.13 -17.72
N THR A 428 4.96 -13.80 -18.86
CA THR A 428 3.81 -13.61 -19.74
C THR A 428 2.70 -14.59 -19.38
N ILE A 429 1.54 -14.07 -19.00
CA ILE A 429 0.33 -14.86 -18.74
C ILE A 429 -0.69 -14.58 -19.83
N HIS A 430 -1.17 -15.62 -20.47
CA HIS A 430 -2.18 -15.49 -21.52
C HIS A 430 -3.53 -15.11 -20.90
N ASN A 431 -4.27 -14.16 -21.52
CA ASN A 431 -5.56 -13.67 -21.00
C ASN A 431 -6.61 -14.77 -20.75
N ARG A 432 -6.59 -15.87 -21.54
CA ARG A 432 -7.49 -17.02 -21.35
C ARG A 432 -7.30 -17.74 -20.01
N PHE A 433 -6.15 -17.56 -19.33
CA PHE A 433 -5.92 -18.11 -18.00
C PHE A 433 -6.98 -17.59 -17.01
N TRP A 434 -7.35 -16.33 -17.13
CA TRP A 434 -8.25 -15.62 -16.22
C TRP A 434 -9.72 -15.89 -16.59
N SER A 435 -10.15 -17.16 -16.44
CA SER A 435 -11.51 -17.60 -16.72
C SER A 435 -12.03 -18.53 -15.62
N ILE A 436 -13.35 -18.52 -15.41
CA ILE A 436 -14.02 -19.38 -14.42
C ILE A 436 -13.78 -20.87 -14.75
N GLN A 437 -13.73 -21.23 -16.04
CA GLN A 437 -13.45 -22.62 -16.45
C GLN A 437 -12.06 -23.07 -16.02
N ASN A 438 -11.07 -22.19 -16.09
CA ASN A 438 -9.72 -22.52 -15.64
C ASN A 438 -9.63 -22.60 -14.13
N LEU A 439 -10.36 -21.77 -13.38
CA LEU A 439 -10.40 -21.86 -11.92
C LEU A 439 -10.74 -23.28 -11.42
N GLN A 440 -11.60 -24.00 -12.15
CA GLN A 440 -11.95 -25.38 -11.85
C GLN A 440 -10.85 -26.38 -12.24
N LYS A 441 -10.13 -26.12 -13.34
CA LYS A 441 -9.17 -27.06 -13.96
C LYS A 441 -7.75 -26.95 -13.40
N LEU A 442 -7.35 -25.77 -12.95
CA LEU A 442 -5.98 -25.51 -12.45
C LEU A 442 -5.82 -26.17 -11.07
N GLY A 443 -4.89 -27.11 -10.95
CA GLY A 443 -4.53 -27.69 -9.66
C GLY A 443 -4.38 -29.21 -9.61
N TYR A 444 -4.00 -29.82 -10.73
CA TYR A 444 -3.47 -31.18 -10.76
C TYR A 444 -2.29 -31.22 -11.72
#